data_4e092900c11be13bc6fcbb17fdbd4729
#
_entry.id   4e092900c11be13bc6fcbb17fdbd4729
#
_cell.length_a   1.000
_cell.length_b   1.000
_cell.length_c   1.000
_cell.angle_alpha   90.00
_cell.angle_beta   90.00
_cell.angle_gamma   90.00
#
_symmetry.space_group_name_H-M   'P 1'
#
loop_
_entity.id
_entity.type
_entity.pdbx_description
1 polymer ?
#
loop_
_entity_poly.entity_id
_entity_poly.type
_entity_poly.pdbx_seq_one_letter_code
_entity_poly.pdbx_strand_id
1 'polypeptide(L)'
;MEMSDHLTCLLRNLYASQEATVRTRHGKMDWFKIVKGVCQGCILLPCLFNLHAEYIMQNAGLDEAQAGIKTTGRNINNLRYADDITLMREREEKLKSLLMKVKEESEKAGLKLSIQKMKIMASSPITSWQIDGETVTVYFLGLPNHCRWWLQPWN
;
A
#
# COMPACT_ATOMS: atom_id res chain seq x y z
N MET A 1 -13.15 5.00 10.26
CA MET A 1 -13.88 3.80 10.75
C MET A 1 -13.37 3.53 12.15
N GLU A 2 -14.19 3.71 13.18
CA GLU A 2 -13.80 3.41 14.55
C GLU A 2 -14.08 1.92 14.82
N MET A 3 -13.03 1.18 15.20
CA MET A 3 -13.21 -0.17 15.72
C MET A 3 -13.75 -0.12 17.13
N SER A 4 -14.69 -1.01 17.49
CA SER A 4 -15.17 -1.10 18.85
C SER A 4 -14.04 -1.49 19.82
N ASP A 5 -14.07 -0.93 21.03
CA ASP A 5 -13.07 -1.22 22.07
C ASP A 5 -12.99 -2.71 22.39
N HIS A 6 -14.13 -3.40 22.35
CA HIS A 6 -14.21 -4.84 22.57
C HIS A 6 -13.40 -5.62 21.52
N LEU A 7 -13.55 -5.30 20.23
CA LEU A 7 -12.80 -5.95 19.14
C LEU A 7 -11.31 -5.64 19.25
N THR A 8 -10.96 -4.40 19.57
CA THR A 8 -9.58 -3.98 19.81
C THR A 8 -8.94 -4.76 20.97
N CYS A 9 -9.68 -4.96 22.06
CA CYS A 9 -9.23 -5.75 23.20
C CYS A 9 -9.01 -7.22 22.80
N LEU A 10 -9.96 -7.83 22.09
CA LEU A 10 -9.84 -9.21 21.62
C LEU A 10 -8.62 -9.39 20.70
N LEU A 11 -8.40 -8.50 19.74
CA LEU A 11 -7.23 -8.56 18.85
C LEU A 11 -5.93 -8.40 19.63
N ARG A 12 -5.89 -7.46 20.59
CA ARG A 12 -4.72 -7.27 21.45
C ARG A 12 -4.40 -8.53 22.25
N ASN A 13 -5.40 -9.19 22.82
CA ASN A 13 -5.22 -10.44 23.56
C ASN A 13 -4.79 -11.59 22.65
N LEU A 14 -5.33 -11.66 21.44
CA LEU A 14 -4.95 -12.69 20.46
C LEU A 14 -3.48 -12.59 20.04
N TYR A 15 -2.95 -11.37 19.92
CA TYR A 15 -1.56 -11.14 19.52
C TYR A 15 -0.61 -10.91 20.70
N ALA A 16 -1.13 -10.84 21.93
CA ALA A 16 -0.30 -10.73 23.11
C ALA A 16 0.47 -12.04 23.36
N SER A 17 1.75 -11.91 23.66
CA SER A 17 2.60 -13.04 24.07
C SER A 17 2.72 -14.18 23.06
N GLN A 18 2.62 -13.89 21.78
CA GLN A 18 2.85 -14.89 20.73
C GLN A 18 4.32 -15.30 20.70
N GLU A 19 4.56 -16.60 20.61
CA GLU A 19 5.89 -17.19 20.48
C GLU A 19 5.94 -18.06 19.22
N ALA A 20 7.12 -18.17 18.64
CA ALA A 20 7.37 -19.00 17.48
C ALA A 20 8.67 -19.80 17.66
N THR A 21 8.76 -20.92 16.95
CA THR A 21 9.98 -21.69 16.80
C THR A 21 10.17 -22.07 15.34
N VAL A 22 11.39 -22.19 14.90
CA VAL A 22 11.73 -22.59 13.52
C VAL A 22 12.24 -24.03 13.53
N ARG A 23 11.65 -24.85 12.68
CA ARG A 23 12.12 -26.23 12.44
C ARG A 23 13.07 -26.22 11.26
N THR A 24 14.33 -26.58 11.52
CA THR A 24 15.37 -26.73 10.50
C THR A 24 15.64 -28.23 10.27
N ARG A 25 16.48 -28.54 9.28
CA ARG A 25 16.97 -29.92 9.04
C ARG A 25 17.82 -30.45 10.20
N HIS A 26 18.37 -29.55 11.03
CA HIS A 26 19.23 -29.88 12.17
C HIS A 26 18.51 -29.93 13.52
N GLY A 27 17.18 -29.71 13.54
CA GLY A 27 16.36 -29.72 14.75
C GLY A 27 15.44 -28.50 14.86
N LYS A 28 14.80 -28.38 16.03
CA LYS A 28 14.01 -27.19 16.40
C LYS A 28 14.91 -26.18 17.08
N MET A 29 14.72 -24.91 16.73
CA MET A 29 15.32 -23.79 17.48
C MET A 29 14.53 -23.51 18.76
N ASP A 30 15.14 -22.77 19.68
CA ASP A 30 14.44 -22.29 20.88
C ASP A 30 13.28 -21.37 20.51
N TRP A 31 12.30 -21.34 21.40
CA TRP A 31 11.15 -20.46 21.24
C TRP A 31 11.56 -19.00 21.39
N PHE A 32 11.06 -18.14 20.50
CA PHE A 32 11.28 -16.70 20.56
C PHE A 32 9.96 -15.95 20.50
N LYS A 33 9.90 -14.79 21.16
CA LYS A 33 8.71 -13.93 21.18
C LYS A 33 8.55 -13.18 19.87
N ILE A 34 7.33 -13.16 19.34
CA ILE A 34 6.96 -12.33 18.18
C ILE A 34 6.62 -10.94 18.71
N VAL A 35 7.43 -9.95 18.35
CA VAL A 35 7.26 -8.56 18.80
C VAL A 35 6.40 -7.76 17.83
N LYS A 36 6.45 -8.08 16.51
CA LYS A 36 5.73 -7.39 15.44
C LYS A 36 5.29 -8.38 14.37
N GLY A 37 4.18 -8.04 13.71
CA GLY A 37 3.67 -8.78 12.57
C GLY A 37 2.47 -9.64 12.90
N VAL A 38 1.96 -10.30 11.90
CA VAL A 38 0.83 -11.24 11.97
C VAL A 38 1.25 -12.57 11.37
N CYS A 39 0.70 -13.67 11.87
CA CYS A 39 1.04 -14.99 11.38
C CYS A 39 0.61 -15.16 9.92
N GLN A 40 1.53 -15.58 9.06
CA GLN A 40 1.22 -15.97 7.69
C GLN A 40 0.23 -17.15 7.69
N GLY A 41 -0.83 -17.05 6.86
CA GLY A 41 -1.91 -18.05 6.82
C GLY A 41 -3.01 -17.83 7.87
N CYS A 42 -2.92 -16.81 8.72
CA CYS A 42 -4.00 -16.45 9.63
C CYS A 42 -5.21 -15.92 8.83
N ILE A 43 -6.40 -16.40 9.13
CA ILE A 43 -7.65 -15.98 8.48
C ILE A 43 -7.96 -14.49 8.66
N LEU A 44 -7.43 -13.86 9.72
CA LEU A 44 -7.60 -12.43 10.00
C LEU A 44 -6.61 -11.55 9.25
N LEU A 45 -5.53 -12.13 8.70
CA LEU A 45 -4.46 -11.36 8.05
C LEU A 45 -4.97 -10.46 6.91
N PRO A 46 -5.79 -10.94 5.96
CA PRO A 46 -6.28 -10.09 4.88
C PRO A 46 -7.11 -8.90 5.39
N CYS A 47 -7.95 -9.14 6.40
CA CYS A 47 -8.79 -8.09 7.00
C CYS A 47 -7.93 -7.04 7.73
N LEU A 48 -6.96 -7.47 8.53
CA LEU A 48 -6.06 -6.57 9.26
C LEU A 48 -5.18 -5.78 8.31
N PHE A 49 -4.68 -6.41 7.25
CA PHE A 49 -3.91 -5.73 6.21
C PHE A 49 -4.74 -4.66 5.50
N ASN A 50 -5.98 -4.99 5.11
CA ASN A 50 -6.89 -4.03 4.47
C ASN A 50 -7.21 -2.83 5.37
N LEU A 51 -7.44 -3.06 6.68
CA LEU A 51 -7.65 -1.98 7.64
C LEU A 51 -6.40 -1.10 7.78
N HIS A 52 -5.23 -1.72 7.80
CA HIS A 52 -3.96 -1.00 7.88
C HIS A 52 -3.69 -0.17 6.62
N ALA A 53 -3.92 -0.74 5.44
CA ALA A 53 -3.82 -0.04 4.18
C ALA A 53 -4.83 1.12 4.08
N GLU A 54 -6.07 0.93 4.56
CA GLU A 54 -7.08 1.99 4.62
C GLU A 54 -6.62 3.14 5.51
N TYR A 55 -6.09 2.85 6.70
CA TYR A 55 -5.55 3.86 7.62
C TYR A 55 -4.44 4.70 6.96
N ILE A 56 -3.48 4.05 6.28
CA ILE A 56 -2.41 4.74 5.56
C ILE A 56 -2.99 5.66 4.49
N MET A 57 -3.95 5.17 3.71
CA MET A 57 -4.52 5.93 2.60
C MET A 57 -5.36 7.13 3.06
N GLN A 58 -6.12 7.00 4.15
CA GLN A 58 -6.85 8.10 4.77
C GLN A 58 -5.90 9.20 5.25
N ASN A 59 -4.82 8.82 5.95
CA ASN A 59 -3.82 9.78 6.43
C ASN A 59 -3.05 10.45 5.27
N ALA A 60 -2.83 9.75 4.17
CA ALA A 60 -2.23 10.32 2.97
C ALA A 60 -3.16 11.31 2.21
N GLY A 61 -4.41 11.48 2.65
CA GLY A 61 -5.36 12.41 2.05
C GLY A 61 -5.99 11.90 0.75
N LEU A 62 -6.19 10.60 0.62
CA LEU A 62 -6.85 9.99 -0.54
C LEU A 62 -8.36 10.29 -0.62
N ASP A 63 -8.96 10.69 0.49
CA ASP A 63 -10.39 11.02 0.58
C ASP A 63 -10.78 12.36 -0.04
N GLU A 64 -9.83 13.12 -0.62
CA GLU A 64 -10.17 14.30 -1.39
C GLU A 64 -11.01 13.89 -2.61
N ALA A 65 -12.31 14.07 -2.50
CA ALA A 65 -13.34 13.63 -3.45
C ALA A 65 -13.18 14.18 -4.89
N GLN A 66 -12.25 15.10 -5.10
CA GLN A 66 -11.98 15.73 -6.40
C GLN A 66 -10.72 15.22 -7.11
N ALA A 67 -9.93 14.34 -6.50
CA ALA A 67 -8.62 13.96 -6.99
C ALA A 67 -8.60 12.51 -7.49
N GLY A 68 -9.08 12.26 -8.68
CA GLY A 68 -9.07 10.94 -9.32
C GLY A 68 -9.40 11.03 -10.79
N ILE A 69 -9.57 9.89 -11.43
CA ILE A 69 -10.01 9.79 -12.82
C ILE A 69 -11.53 9.61 -12.82
N LYS A 70 -12.23 10.50 -13.53
CA LYS A 70 -13.68 10.40 -13.69
C LYS A 70 -14.02 9.30 -14.70
N THR A 71 -14.75 8.30 -14.27
CA THR A 71 -15.24 7.21 -15.12
C THR A 71 -16.71 6.97 -14.79
N THR A 72 -17.59 7.06 -15.81
CA THR A 72 -19.04 6.82 -15.68
C THR A 72 -19.70 7.50 -14.47
N GLY A 73 -19.36 8.79 -14.25
CA GLY A 73 -19.96 9.58 -13.14
C GLY A 73 -19.34 9.31 -11.76
N ARG A 74 -18.36 8.42 -11.65
CA ARG A 74 -17.62 8.15 -10.41
C ARG A 74 -16.18 8.63 -10.51
N ASN A 75 -15.65 9.11 -9.40
CA ASN A 75 -14.27 9.50 -9.30
C ASN A 75 -13.47 8.34 -8.67
N ILE A 76 -12.54 7.75 -9.43
CA ILE A 76 -11.68 6.65 -8.98
C ILE A 76 -10.29 7.20 -8.77
N ASN A 77 -9.80 7.16 -7.56
CA ASN A 77 -8.49 7.68 -7.18
C ASN A 77 -7.48 6.59 -6.77
N ASN A 78 -7.97 5.41 -6.41
CA ASN A 78 -7.17 4.23 -6.14
C ASN A 78 -7.94 2.94 -6.43
N LEU A 79 -7.22 1.86 -6.71
CA LEU A 79 -7.72 0.49 -6.74
C LEU A 79 -6.80 -0.35 -5.85
N ARG A 80 -7.39 -1.29 -5.12
CA ARG A 80 -6.68 -2.17 -4.20
C ARG A 80 -7.07 -3.61 -4.42
N TYR A 81 -6.07 -4.48 -4.46
CA TYR A 81 -6.24 -5.92 -4.50
C TYR A 81 -5.15 -6.57 -3.66
N ALA A 82 -5.53 -7.12 -2.50
CA ALA A 82 -4.62 -7.63 -1.50
C ALA A 82 -3.54 -6.58 -1.14
N ASP A 83 -2.27 -6.87 -1.40
CA ASP A 83 -1.13 -5.99 -1.22
C ASP A 83 -0.84 -5.07 -2.42
N ASP A 84 -1.49 -5.29 -3.55
CA ASP A 84 -1.35 -4.43 -4.72
C ASP A 84 -2.22 -3.18 -4.62
N ILE A 85 -1.62 -2.02 -4.79
CA ILE A 85 -2.31 -0.73 -4.79
C ILE A 85 -2.01 -0.01 -6.10
N THR A 86 -3.06 0.49 -6.75
CA THR A 86 -2.94 1.36 -7.92
C THR A 86 -3.45 2.74 -7.56
N LEU A 87 -2.59 3.75 -7.64
CA LEU A 87 -2.95 5.15 -7.44
C LEU A 87 -3.21 5.81 -8.79
N MET A 88 -4.27 6.62 -8.87
CA MET A 88 -4.67 7.29 -10.12
C MET A 88 -4.79 8.78 -9.92
N ARG A 89 -4.20 9.56 -10.81
CA ARG A 89 -4.29 11.02 -10.85
C ARG A 89 -4.28 11.52 -12.29
N GLU A 90 -4.87 12.69 -12.51
CA GLU A 90 -4.89 13.33 -13.83
C GLU A 90 -3.57 14.03 -14.15
N ARG A 91 -2.78 14.42 -13.15
CA ARG A 91 -1.53 15.17 -13.31
C ARG A 91 -0.38 14.49 -12.59
N GLU A 92 0.79 14.54 -13.22
CA GLU A 92 2.02 13.96 -12.72
C GLU A 92 2.40 14.48 -11.33
N GLU A 93 2.39 15.82 -11.16
CA GLU A 93 2.80 16.44 -9.89
C GLU A 93 1.90 16.02 -8.73
N LYS A 94 0.58 15.87 -9.00
CA LYS A 94 -0.38 15.39 -8.01
C LYS A 94 -0.16 13.93 -7.66
N LEU A 95 0.22 13.09 -8.65
CA LEU A 95 0.56 11.70 -8.38
C LEU A 95 1.83 11.59 -7.56
N LYS A 96 2.86 12.37 -7.89
CA LYS A 96 4.14 12.40 -7.16
C LYS A 96 3.95 12.87 -5.71
N SER A 97 3.19 13.95 -5.51
CA SER A 97 2.88 14.45 -4.17
C SER A 97 2.12 13.40 -3.34
N LEU A 98 1.12 12.74 -3.93
CA LEU A 98 0.37 11.68 -3.25
C LEU A 98 1.26 10.50 -2.89
N LEU A 99 2.10 10.05 -3.83
CA LEU A 99 3.01 8.93 -3.60
C LEU A 99 3.97 9.22 -2.44
N MET A 100 4.51 10.43 -2.36
CA MET A 100 5.39 10.82 -1.25
C MET A 100 4.66 10.79 0.09
N LYS A 101 3.40 11.25 0.15
CA LYS A 101 2.57 11.15 1.35
C LYS A 101 2.29 9.69 1.73
N VAL A 102 1.90 8.85 0.76
CA VAL A 102 1.67 7.42 1.00
C VAL A 102 2.94 6.73 1.50
N LYS A 103 4.10 7.08 0.93
CA LYS A 103 5.39 6.57 1.39
C LYS A 103 5.65 6.94 2.85
N GLU A 104 5.50 8.22 3.19
CA GLU A 104 5.72 8.72 4.56
C GLU A 104 4.79 8.03 5.57
N GLU A 105 3.49 7.94 5.28
CA GLU A 105 2.52 7.27 6.15
C GLU A 105 2.76 5.76 6.25
N SER A 106 3.20 5.12 5.16
CA SER A 106 3.59 3.70 5.17
C SER A 106 4.81 3.45 6.06
N GLU A 107 5.82 4.32 5.98
CA GLU A 107 7.03 4.21 6.83
C GLU A 107 6.69 4.42 8.31
N LYS A 108 5.81 5.38 8.65
CA LYS A 108 5.29 5.55 10.02
C LYS A 108 4.57 4.29 10.52
N ALA A 109 3.85 3.64 9.64
CA ALA A 109 3.15 2.38 9.90
C ALA A 109 4.06 1.14 9.90
N GLY A 110 5.36 1.29 9.60
CA GLY A 110 6.34 0.20 9.57
C GLY A 110 6.37 -0.60 8.28
N LEU A 111 5.72 -0.11 7.22
CA LEU A 111 5.76 -0.70 5.87
C LEU A 111 6.70 0.11 4.97
N LYS A 112 7.47 -0.60 4.14
CA LYS A 112 8.34 0.03 3.14
C LYS A 112 7.79 -0.19 1.74
N LEU A 113 7.69 0.89 0.97
CA LEU A 113 7.36 0.81 -0.45
C LEU A 113 8.56 0.25 -1.23
N SER A 114 8.30 -0.70 -2.11
CA SER A 114 9.32 -1.23 -3.02
C SER A 114 9.38 -0.39 -4.30
N ILE A 115 10.26 0.60 -4.36
CA ILE A 115 10.40 1.48 -5.54
C ILE A 115 10.78 0.67 -6.78
N GLN A 116 11.61 -0.37 -6.65
CA GLN A 116 12.04 -1.21 -7.76
C GLN A 116 10.88 -1.99 -8.43
N LYS A 117 9.82 -2.27 -7.67
CA LYS A 117 8.64 -2.96 -8.18
C LYS A 117 7.56 -2.02 -8.69
N MET A 118 7.69 -0.73 -8.42
CA MET A 118 6.75 0.28 -8.90
C MET A 118 6.76 0.38 -10.41
N LYS A 119 5.57 0.55 -10.98
CA LYS A 119 5.36 0.79 -12.40
C LYS A 119 4.44 1.97 -12.57
N ILE A 120 4.81 2.89 -13.45
CA ILE A 120 4.01 4.05 -13.79
C ILE A 120 3.45 3.84 -15.18
N MET A 121 2.15 4.07 -15.33
CA MET A 121 1.49 4.04 -16.63
C MET A 121 1.01 5.46 -16.94
N ALA A 122 1.43 5.99 -18.09
CA ALA A 122 1.11 7.34 -18.52
C ALA A 122 0.48 7.35 -19.91
N SER A 123 -0.44 8.27 -20.13
CA SER A 123 -1.01 8.52 -21.46
C SER A 123 -0.30 9.63 -22.24
N SER A 124 0.58 10.38 -21.59
CA SER A 124 1.47 11.36 -22.21
C SER A 124 2.93 10.94 -22.07
N PRO A 125 3.81 11.31 -23.02
CA PRO A 125 5.21 10.94 -22.93
C PRO A 125 5.87 11.58 -21.71
N ILE A 126 6.53 10.75 -20.89
CA ILE A 126 7.36 11.16 -19.76
C ILE A 126 8.77 10.72 -20.03
N THR A 127 9.71 11.60 -19.79
CA THR A 127 11.13 11.34 -20.05
C THR A 127 11.81 10.51 -18.98
N SER A 128 11.47 10.73 -17.71
CA SER A 128 11.99 9.92 -16.59
C SER A 128 11.22 10.22 -15.29
N TRP A 129 11.08 9.20 -14.45
CA TRP A 129 10.54 9.35 -13.10
C TRP A 129 11.54 8.84 -12.08
N GLN A 130 11.84 9.66 -11.10
CA GLN A 130 12.75 9.30 -10.01
C GLN A 130 12.08 9.53 -8.65
N ILE A 131 12.28 8.57 -7.77
CA ILE A 131 11.85 8.61 -6.36
C ILE A 131 13.07 8.26 -5.52
N ASP A 132 13.48 9.16 -4.62
CA ASP A 132 14.66 9.00 -3.78
C ASP A 132 15.95 8.64 -4.53
N GLY A 133 16.10 9.14 -5.76
CA GLY A 133 17.25 8.85 -6.62
C GLY A 133 17.17 7.54 -7.40
N GLU A 134 16.14 6.72 -7.15
CA GLU A 134 15.88 5.50 -7.94
C GLU A 134 14.96 5.80 -9.13
N THR A 135 15.29 5.24 -10.28
CA THR A 135 14.49 5.40 -11.51
C THR A 135 13.35 4.39 -11.51
N VAL A 136 12.12 4.89 -11.68
CA VAL A 136 10.91 4.06 -11.78
C VAL A 136 10.62 3.74 -13.25
N THR A 137 10.22 2.52 -13.54
CA THR A 137 9.85 2.11 -14.89
C THR A 137 8.54 2.78 -15.32
N VAL A 138 8.57 3.48 -16.44
CA VAL A 138 7.40 4.16 -17.02
C VAL A 138 6.94 3.43 -18.27
N TYR A 139 5.64 3.12 -18.34
CA TYR A 139 4.98 2.56 -19.50
C TYR A 139 4.10 3.61 -20.15
N PHE A 140 4.27 3.80 -21.44
CA PHE A 140 3.45 4.73 -22.22
C PHE A 140 2.28 3.99 -22.88
N LEU A 141 1.06 4.44 -22.62
CA LEU A 141 -0.16 3.76 -23.12
C LEU A 141 -0.60 4.20 -24.52
N GLY A 142 0.03 5.20 -25.11
CA GLY A 142 -0.20 5.61 -26.51
C GLY A 142 -1.63 6.03 -26.86
N LEU A 143 -2.48 6.33 -25.89
CA LEU A 143 -3.87 6.72 -26.13
C LEU A 143 -3.99 8.24 -26.31
N PRO A 144 -4.59 8.73 -27.41
CA PRO A 144 -4.79 10.16 -27.59
C PRO A 144 -5.83 10.69 -26.58
N ASN A 145 -5.50 11.79 -25.93
CA ASN A 145 -6.38 12.74 -25.24
C ASN A 145 -6.95 12.44 -23.84
N HIS A 146 -6.45 11.48 -23.07
CA HIS A 146 -6.77 11.44 -21.64
C HIS A 146 -5.53 11.08 -20.81
N CYS A 147 -4.99 12.07 -20.08
CA CYS A 147 -3.88 11.85 -19.14
C CYS A 147 -4.35 10.97 -17.98
N ARG A 148 -3.92 9.71 -17.95
CA ARG A 148 -4.19 8.77 -16.86
C ARG A 148 -2.88 8.20 -16.36
N TRP A 149 -2.65 8.32 -15.05
CA TRP A 149 -1.45 7.87 -14.36
C TRP A 149 -1.80 6.73 -13.42
N TRP A 150 -1.07 5.61 -13.51
CA TRP A 150 -1.28 4.42 -12.70
C TRP A 150 0.02 4.02 -12.02
N LEU A 151 -0.05 3.67 -10.77
CA LEU A 151 1.09 3.30 -9.96
C LEU A 151 0.77 2.02 -9.19
N GLN A 152 1.57 0.99 -9.37
CA GLN A 152 1.52 -0.24 -8.58
C GLN A 152 2.72 -0.28 -7.63
N PRO A 153 2.55 -0.16 -6.33
CA PRO A 153 3.66 -0.04 -5.39
C PRO A 153 4.03 -1.29 -4.59
N TRP A 154 3.25 -2.36 -4.61
CA TRP A 154 3.44 -3.45 -3.66
C TRP A 154 3.67 -4.81 -4.30
N ASN A 155 4.70 -5.51 -3.85
CA ASN A 155 4.87 -6.96 -3.74
C ASN A 155 5.85 -7.26 -2.62
#